data_115164eb303f8b409975a71313f4ad96
#
_entry.id   115164eb303f8b409975a71313f4ad96
#
_cell.length_a   1.000
_cell.length_b   1.000
_cell.length_c   1.000
_cell.angle_alpha   90.00
_cell.angle_beta   90.00
_cell.angle_gamma   90.00
#
_symmetry.space_group_name_H-M   'P 1'
#
loop_
_entity.id
_entity.type
_entity.pdbx_description
1 polymer ?
#
loop_
_entity_poly.entity_id
_entity_poly.type
_entity_poly.pdbx_seq_one_letter_code
_entity_poly.pdbx_strand_id
1 'polypeptide(L)'
;QREAAERVLQSGEMVVAGPVELVQGGVALIGRAPVFIDMPGRPRVTWGLVSAPIELRRVLQLAGLDSAAPDGMRIAIRGKDGAGERGEVFHGDPGVFEARDAVTMPVLIGGGSWQIGAVPGKDLRTGHAAWVIRLFALLLLALVLNALRAGARAREREREYSVALERQANFDPLTGLPNRPLFRQQLESAIARS
;
A
#
# COMPACT_ATOMS: atom_id res chain seq x y z
N GLN A 1 -21.77 -25.30 -19.87
CA GLN A 1 -20.72 -25.68 -20.87
C GLN A 1 -21.08 -25.26 -22.29
N ARG A 2 -22.36 -25.39 -22.67
CA ARG A 2 -22.85 -25.02 -24.00
C ARG A 2 -22.75 -23.51 -24.26
N GLU A 3 -23.14 -22.69 -23.27
CA GLU A 3 -23.03 -21.23 -23.34
C GLU A 3 -21.60 -20.74 -23.58
N ALA A 4 -20.60 -21.36 -22.93
CA ALA A 4 -19.20 -20.98 -23.13
C ALA A 4 -18.74 -21.29 -24.58
N ALA A 5 -19.19 -22.40 -25.19
CA ALA A 5 -18.89 -22.70 -26.57
C ALA A 5 -19.58 -21.71 -27.54
N GLU A 6 -20.81 -21.33 -27.26
CA GLU A 6 -21.56 -20.33 -28.04
C GLU A 6 -20.87 -18.95 -27.96
N ARG A 7 -20.41 -18.56 -26.78
CA ARG A 7 -19.62 -17.31 -26.59
C ARG A 7 -18.33 -17.28 -27.43
N VAL A 8 -17.60 -18.40 -27.49
CA VAL A 8 -16.40 -18.52 -28.34
C VAL A 8 -16.73 -18.31 -29.82
N LEU A 9 -17.81 -18.95 -30.28
CA LEU A 9 -18.22 -18.84 -31.68
C LEU A 9 -18.72 -17.44 -32.06
N GLN A 10 -19.35 -16.74 -31.10
CA GLN A 10 -19.86 -15.38 -31.32
C GLN A 10 -18.75 -14.32 -31.24
N SER A 11 -17.84 -14.44 -30.25
CA SER A 11 -16.77 -13.47 -30.06
C SER A 11 -15.58 -13.70 -30.99
N GLY A 12 -15.35 -14.93 -31.40
CA GLY A 12 -14.12 -15.31 -32.09
C GLY A 12 -12.87 -15.31 -31.21
N GLU A 13 -13.03 -15.20 -29.89
CA GLU A 13 -11.96 -15.13 -28.93
C GLU A 13 -11.96 -16.34 -28.00
N MET A 14 -10.83 -16.54 -27.31
CA MET A 14 -10.71 -17.58 -26.30
C MET A 14 -11.60 -17.26 -25.10
N VAL A 15 -12.34 -18.26 -24.60
CA VAL A 15 -13.17 -18.17 -23.39
C VAL A 15 -12.71 -19.21 -22.38
N VAL A 16 -12.59 -18.81 -21.11
CA VAL A 16 -12.35 -19.72 -19.98
C VAL A 16 -13.65 -19.91 -19.22
N ALA A 17 -14.11 -21.15 -19.13
CA ALA A 17 -15.30 -21.54 -18.38
C ALA A 17 -14.94 -22.38 -17.15
N GLY A 18 -15.84 -22.44 -16.21
CA GLY A 18 -15.67 -23.21 -14.98
C GLY A 18 -15.35 -22.36 -13.77
N PRO A 19 -14.91 -22.97 -12.67
CA PRO A 19 -14.48 -24.37 -12.57
C PRO A 19 -15.63 -25.40 -12.70
N VAL A 20 -15.32 -26.56 -13.23
CA VAL A 20 -16.23 -27.69 -13.41
C VAL A 20 -15.61 -28.98 -12.89
N GLU A 21 -16.44 -29.87 -12.37
CA GLU A 21 -16.03 -31.21 -11.98
C GLU A 21 -15.82 -32.07 -13.24
N LEU A 22 -14.69 -32.78 -13.28
CA LEU A 22 -14.35 -33.68 -14.35
C LEU A 22 -14.89 -35.11 -14.05
N VAL A 23 -15.39 -35.80 -15.06
CA VAL A 23 -15.84 -37.19 -14.94
C VAL A 23 -14.75 -38.13 -14.43
N GLN A 24 -13.51 -37.81 -14.72
CA GLN A 24 -12.30 -38.56 -14.28
C GLN A 24 -11.86 -38.20 -12.87
N GLY A 25 -12.58 -37.30 -12.20
CA GLY A 25 -12.26 -36.70 -10.92
C GLY A 25 -11.44 -35.42 -11.03
N GLY A 26 -11.55 -34.59 -9.98
CA GLY A 26 -10.91 -33.28 -9.91
C GLY A 26 -11.75 -32.15 -10.49
N VAL A 27 -11.27 -30.92 -10.27
CA VAL A 27 -11.92 -29.68 -10.71
C VAL A 27 -11.04 -28.97 -11.72
N ALA A 28 -11.59 -28.58 -12.85
CA ALA A 28 -10.83 -27.94 -13.92
C ALA A 28 -11.51 -26.69 -14.47
N LEU A 29 -10.70 -25.79 -14.96
CA LEU A 29 -11.07 -24.72 -15.87
C LEU A 29 -11.00 -25.25 -17.29
N ILE A 30 -11.93 -24.86 -18.15
CA ILE A 30 -11.95 -25.25 -19.54
C ILE A 30 -11.66 -24.05 -20.41
N GLY A 31 -10.43 -23.97 -20.90
CA GLY A 31 -10.07 -23.01 -21.95
C GLY A 31 -10.60 -23.47 -23.31
N ARG A 32 -11.32 -22.61 -23.99
CA ARG A 32 -11.85 -22.88 -25.36
C ARG A 32 -11.42 -21.79 -26.30
N ALA A 33 -10.89 -22.18 -27.45
CA ALA A 33 -10.49 -21.26 -28.50
C ALA A 33 -11.09 -21.66 -29.82
N PRO A 34 -11.49 -20.73 -30.70
CA PRO A 34 -12.00 -21.04 -32.03
C PRO A 34 -10.84 -21.45 -32.93
N VAL A 35 -11.09 -22.40 -33.80
CA VAL A 35 -10.19 -22.80 -34.88
C VAL A 35 -10.76 -22.28 -36.20
N PHE A 36 -9.94 -21.55 -36.92
CA PHE A 36 -10.34 -20.97 -38.19
C PHE A 36 -9.60 -21.63 -39.37
N ILE A 37 -10.23 -21.69 -40.52
CA ILE A 37 -9.60 -22.05 -41.77
C ILE A 37 -9.61 -20.83 -42.69
N ASP A 38 -8.43 -20.49 -43.18
CA ASP A 38 -8.22 -19.46 -44.17
C ASP A 38 -8.17 -20.14 -45.58
N MET A 39 -9.13 -19.84 -46.44
CA MET A 39 -9.15 -20.31 -47.81
C MET A 39 -8.88 -19.17 -48.77
N PRO A 40 -7.99 -19.35 -49.76
CA PRO A 40 -7.70 -18.30 -50.74
C PRO A 40 -8.97 -17.81 -51.45
N GLY A 41 -9.19 -16.48 -51.42
CA GLY A 41 -10.36 -15.86 -52.07
C GLY A 41 -11.68 -16.02 -51.35
N ARG A 42 -11.72 -16.58 -50.14
CA ARG A 42 -12.93 -16.72 -49.32
C ARG A 42 -12.72 -16.08 -47.93
N PRO A 43 -13.79 -15.61 -47.27
CA PRO A 43 -13.70 -15.12 -45.92
C PRO A 43 -13.28 -16.25 -44.98
N ARG A 44 -12.57 -15.87 -43.92
CA ARG A 44 -12.15 -16.75 -42.82
C ARG A 44 -13.38 -17.43 -42.21
N VAL A 45 -13.38 -18.75 -42.09
CA VAL A 45 -14.48 -19.55 -41.57
C VAL A 45 -14.07 -20.25 -40.29
N THR A 46 -14.94 -20.21 -39.28
CA THR A 46 -14.78 -21.02 -38.08
C THR A 46 -14.97 -22.51 -38.43
N TRP A 47 -13.91 -23.29 -38.23
CA TRP A 47 -13.91 -24.72 -38.51
C TRP A 47 -14.33 -25.55 -37.29
N GLY A 48 -14.02 -25.07 -36.07
CA GLY A 48 -14.34 -25.79 -34.85
C GLY A 48 -13.80 -25.10 -33.61
N LEU A 49 -13.81 -25.83 -32.51
CA LEU A 49 -13.29 -25.39 -31.23
C LEU A 49 -12.23 -26.37 -30.71
N VAL A 50 -11.16 -25.84 -30.19
CA VAL A 50 -10.25 -26.61 -29.34
C VAL A 50 -10.60 -26.34 -27.88
N SER A 51 -10.59 -27.39 -27.04
CA SER A 51 -10.86 -27.29 -25.62
C SER A 51 -9.71 -27.92 -24.83
N ALA A 52 -9.18 -27.19 -23.87
CA ALA A 52 -8.11 -27.64 -23.00
C ALA A 52 -8.57 -27.56 -21.53
N PRO A 53 -8.65 -28.71 -20.83
CA PRO A 53 -8.88 -28.71 -19.40
C PRO A 53 -7.59 -28.32 -18.66
N ILE A 54 -7.70 -27.41 -17.69
CA ILE A 54 -6.61 -26.94 -16.84
C ILE A 54 -7.01 -27.23 -15.41
N GLU A 55 -6.26 -28.05 -14.71
CA GLU A 55 -6.54 -28.40 -13.32
C GLU A 55 -6.53 -27.14 -12.44
N LEU A 56 -7.63 -26.86 -11.75
CA LEU A 56 -7.77 -25.65 -10.91
C LEU A 56 -6.73 -25.63 -9.79
N ARG A 57 -6.48 -26.78 -9.15
CA ARG A 57 -5.47 -26.90 -8.09
C ARG A 57 -4.11 -26.43 -8.57
N ARG A 58 -3.72 -26.81 -9.79
CA ARG A 58 -2.43 -26.43 -10.36
C ARG A 58 -2.33 -24.91 -10.58
N VAL A 59 -3.42 -24.28 -11.02
CA VAL A 59 -3.48 -22.82 -11.17
C VAL A 59 -3.32 -22.13 -9.80
N LEU A 60 -4.06 -22.59 -8.78
CA LEU A 60 -3.98 -22.05 -7.44
C LEU A 60 -2.58 -22.23 -6.81
N GLN A 61 -1.94 -23.39 -7.02
CA GLN A 61 -0.56 -23.65 -6.59
C GLN A 61 0.43 -22.68 -7.23
N LEU A 62 0.36 -22.50 -8.54
CA LEU A 62 1.24 -21.59 -9.25
C LEU A 62 1.03 -20.12 -8.83
N ALA A 63 -0.20 -19.79 -8.43
CA ALA A 63 -0.55 -18.46 -7.88
C ALA A 63 -0.21 -18.31 -6.38
N GLY A 64 0.27 -19.38 -5.71
CA GLY A 64 0.54 -19.36 -4.26
C GLY A 64 -0.72 -19.30 -3.40
N LEU A 65 -1.87 -19.74 -3.91
CA LEU A 65 -3.18 -19.66 -3.26
C LEU A 65 -3.70 -20.99 -2.72
N ASP A 66 -2.92 -22.06 -2.85
CA ASP A 66 -3.29 -23.41 -2.39
C ASP A 66 -2.88 -23.70 -0.94
N SER A 67 -1.97 -22.91 -0.39
CA SER A 67 -1.52 -22.97 0.99
C SER A 67 -2.16 -21.85 1.81
N ALA A 68 -2.15 -21.99 3.14
CA ALA A 68 -2.61 -20.91 4.02
C ALA A 68 -1.91 -19.61 3.64
N ALA A 69 -2.72 -18.61 3.34
CA ALA A 69 -2.19 -17.31 2.94
C ALA A 69 -1.26 -16.76 4.04
N PRO A 70 -0.17 -16.08 3.66
CA PRO A 70 0.75 -15.49 4.62
C PRO A 70 0.01 -14.64 5.66
N ASP A 71 0.45 -14.67 6.90
CA ASP A 71 -0.04 -13.82 8.00
C ASP A 71 -1.53 -13.96 8.34
N GLY A 72 -2.12 -15.17 8.15
CA GLY A 72 -3.52 -15.41 8.49
C GLY A 72 -4.52 -14.65 7.62
N MET A 73 -4.10 -14.12 6.49
CA MET A 73 -4.96 -13.49 5.50
C MET A 73 -5.96 -14.50 4.95
N ARG A 74 -7.23 -14.12 4.83
CA ARG A 74 -8.27 -14.93 4.17
C ARG A 74 -8.46 -14.45 2.76
N ILE A 75 -8.34 -15.36 1.79
CA ILE A 75 -8.50 -15.07 0.37
C ILE A 75 -9.66 -15.89 -0.17
N ALA A 76 -10.47 -15.29 -1.03
CA ALA A 76 -11.53 -15.98 -1.77
C ALA A 76 -11.56 -15.50 -3.22
N ILE A 77 -12.04 -16.38 -4.11
CA ILE A 77 -12.19 -16.10 -5.54
C ILE A 77 -13.62 -16.41 -5.94
N ARG A 78 -14.27 -15.45 -6.61
CA ARG A 78 -15.58 -15.62 -7.24
C ARG A 78 -15.55 -15.26 -8.72
N GLY A 79 -16.59 -15.61 -9.44
CA GLY A 79 -16.68 -15.31 -10.87
C GLY A 79 -16.69 -16.56 -11.74
N LYS A 80 -17.26 -17.67 -11.25
CA LYS A 80 -17.46 -18.88 -12.03
C LYS A 80 -17.99 -18.57 -13.42
N ASP A 81 -17.45 -19.25 -14.43
CA ASP A 81 -17.77 -19.03 -15.84
C ASP A 81 -17.47 -17.61 -16.38
N GLY A 82 -16.58 -16.88 -15.70
CA GLY A 82 -16.21 -15.52 -16.10
C GLY A 82 -17.23 -14.45 -15.70
N ALA A 83 -18.15 -14.73 -14.77
CA ALA A 83 -19.23 -13.84 -14.38
C ALA A 83 -18.80 -12.69 -13.43
N GLY A 84 -17.52 -12.61 -13.06
CA GLY A 84 -16.98 -11.55 -12.21
C GLY A 84 -17.64 -11.50 -10.83
N GLU A 85 -18.02 -10.31 -10.43
CA GLU A 85 -18.71 -10.04 -9.17
C GLU A 85 -20.00 -10.83 -8.94
N ARG A 86 -20.72 -11.13 -10.00
CA ARG A 86 -22.02 -11.85 -9.97
C ARG A 86 -21.87 -13.36 -9.98
N GLY A 87 -20.67 -13.86 -10.20
CA GLY A 87 -20.38 -15.29 -10.23
C GLY A 87 -20.25 -15.88 -8.84
N GLU A 88 -20.51 -17.19 -8.75
CA GLU A 88 -20.34 -17.97 -7.51
C GLU A 88 -18.90 -17.94 -7.03
N VAL A 89 -18.73 -18.05 -5.70
CA VAL A 89 -17.42 -18.28 -5.05
C VAL A 89 -17.03 -19.73 -5.31
N PHE A 90 -15.84 -19.93 -5.85
CA PHE A 90 -15.33 -21.26 -6.14
C PHE A 90 -14.02 -21.61 -5.41
N HIS A 91 -13.44 -20.65 -4.69
CA HIS A 91 -12.26 -20.84 -3.85
C HIS A 91 -12.32 -19.93 -2.63
N GLY A 92 -11.94 -20.47 -1.45
CA GLY A 92 -11.92 -19.74 -0.20
C GLY A 92 -13.28 -19.57 0.49
N ASP A 93 -13.34 -18.69 1.48
CA ASP A 93 -14.52 -18.42 2.29
C ASP A 93 -15.39 -17.31 1.65
N PRO A 94 -16.66 -17.57 1.31
CA PRO A 94 -17.57 -16.55 0.78
C PRO A 94 -17.70 -15.30 1.65
N GLY A 95 -17.59 -15.44 2.98
CA GLY A 95 -17.67 -14.33 3.94
C GLY A 95 -16.58 -13.27 3.77
N VAL A 96 -15.55 -13.55 2.96
CA VAL A 96 -14.54 -12.57 2.57
C VAL A 96 -15.18 -11.40 1.81
N PHE A 97 -16.15 -11.65 0.93
CA PHE A 97 -16.79 -10.62 0.13
C PHE A 97 -17.83 -9.78 0.90
N GLU A 98 -18.22 -10.23 2.08
CA GLU A 98 -19.18 -9.54 2.96
C GLU A 98 -18.47 -8.71 4.04
N ALA A 99 -17.17 -8.90 4.22
CA ALA A 99 -16.38 -8.22 5.24
C ALA A 99 -16.19 -6.73 4.89
N ARG A 100 -16.36 -5.85 5.89
CA ARG A 100 -16.22 -4.39 5.72
C ARG A 100 -14.81 -3.94 5.33
N ASP A 101 -13.82 -4.74 5.69
CA ASP A 101 -12.39 -4.51 5.44
C ASP A 101 -11.85 -5.37 4.29
N ALA A 102 -12.75 -5.95 3.49
CA ALA A 102 -12.37 -6.70 2.29
C ALA A 102 -11.79 -5.77 1.22
N VAL A 103 -10.64 -6.16 0.71
CA VAL A 103 -10.07 -5.57 -0.50
C VAL A 103 -10.38 -6.51 -1.66
N THR A 104 -10.97 -5.98 -2.72
CA THR A 104 -11.33 -6.78 -3.88
C THR A 104 -10.64 -6.27 -5.14
N MET A 105 -10.24 -7.19 -6.00
CA MET A 105 -9.57 -6.88 -7.27
C MET A 105 -10.13 -7.74 -8.39
N PRO A 106 -10.54 -7.15 -9.52
CA PRO A 106 -10.93 -7.91 -10.71
C PRO A 106 -9.70 -8.47 -11.42
N VAL A 107 -9.82 -9.70 -11.91
CA VAL A 107 -8.81 -10.36 -12.75
C VAL A 107 -9.46 -10.72 -14.07
N LEU A 108 -8.96 -10.16 -15.14
CA LEU A 108 -9.46 -10.46 -16.49
C LEU A 108 -9.02 -11.87 -16.92
N ILE A 109 -9.96 -12.62 -17.43
CA ILE A 109 -9.73 -13.94 -18.03
C ILE A 109 -10.37 -13.96 -19.41
N GLY A 110 -10.02 -14.94 -20.24
CA GLY A 110 -10.63 -15.10 -21.56
C GLY A 110 -12.15 -15.14 -21.48
N GLY A 111 -12.82 -14.18 -22.08
CA GLY A 111 -14.29 -14.09 -22.16
C GLY A 111 -14.99 -13.65 -20.87
N GLY A 112 -14.29 -13.05 -19.92
CA GLY A 112 -14.89 -12.57 -18.68
C GLY A 112 -13.90 -12.09 -17.63
N SER A 113 -14.30 -12.15 -16.38
CA SER A 113 -13.45 -11.80 -15.24
C SER A 113 -13.72 -12.67 -14.03
N TRP A 114 -12.73 -12.78 -13.17
CA TRP A 114 -12.87 -13.20 -11.78
C TRP A 114 -12.74 -12.00 -10.85
N GLN A 115 -13.16 -12.17 -9.61
CA GLN A 115 -12.88 -11.24 -8.56
C GLN A 115 -12.17 -11.97 -7.41
N ILE A 116 -11.00 -11.48 -7.04
CA ILE A 116 -10.27 -11.94 -5.87
C ILE A 116 -10.61 -11.00 -4.73
N GLY A 117 -11.01 -11.56 -3.59
CA GLY A 117 -11.22 -10.86 -2.34
C GLY A 117 -10.17 -11.29 -1.32
N ALA A 118 -9.70 -10.34 -0.53
CA ALA A 118 -8.78 -10.60 0.58
C ALA A 118 -9.21 -9.80 1.81
N VAL A 119 -9.14 -10.47 2.98
CA VAL A 119 -9.38 -9.84 4.29
C VAL A 119 -8.15 -10.07 5.16
N PRO A 120 -7.61 -9.02 5.81
CA PRO A 120 -6.47 -9.17 6.71
C PRO A 120 -6.78 -10.16 7.84
N GLY A 121 -5.83 -11.01 8.19
CA GLY A 121 -5.94 -11.91 9.33
C GLY A 121 -6.07 -11.14 10.65
N LYS A 122 -6.66 -11.77 11.65
CA LYS A 122 -6.80 -11.17 13.00
C LYS A 122 -5.43 -10.78 13.59
N ASP A 123 -4.38 -11.52 13.24
CA ASP A 123 -3.03 -11.30 13.75
C ASP A 123 -2.39 -10.01 13.22
N LEU A 124 -2.74 -9.57 12.02
CA LEU A 124 -2.31 -8.27 11.49
C LEU A 124 -2.98 -7.07 12.18
N ARG A 125 -4.21 -7.26 12.71
CA ARG A 125 -4.95 -6.19 13.42
C ARG A 125 -4.49 -6.00 14.86
N THR A 126 -3.93 -7.02 15.49
CA THR A 126 -3.47 -7.02 16.90
C THR A 126 -1.96 -7.07 17.03
N GLY A 127 -1.24 -7.08 15.92
CA GLY A 127 0.18 -7.34 15.86
C GLY A 127 1.02 -6.34 16.65
N HIS A 128 2.02 -6.87 17.33
CA HIS A 128 3.06 -6.15 18.06
C HIS A 128 3.69 -5.00 17.24
N ALA A 129 3.59 -5.04 15.91
CA ALA A 129 4.06 -3.99 15.01
C ALA A 129 3.40 -2.62 15.30
N ALA A 130 2.12 -2.57 15.62
CA ALA A 130 1.43 -1.32 15.94
C ALA A 130 1.96 -0.70 17.26
N TRP A 131 2.29 -1.54 18.23
CA TRP A 131 2.89 -1.10 19.49
C TRP A 131 4.32 -0.61 19.29
N VAL A 132 5.11 -1.30 18.48
CA VAL A 132 6.49 -0.91 18.15
C VAL A 132 6.51 0.44 17.44
N ILE A 133 5.62 0.65 16.46
CA ILE A 133 5.50 1.94 15.75
C ILE A 133 5.11 3.07 16.72
N ARG A 134 4.17 2.83 17.63
CA ARG A 134 3.76 3.83 18.63
C ARG A 134 4.89 4.17 19.60
N LEU A 135 5.61 3.16 20.09
CA LEU A 135 6.77 3.36 20.97
C LEU A 135 7.86 4.15 20.26
N PHE A 136 8.14 3.83 19.00
CA PHE A 136 9.14 4.54 18.21
C PHE A 136 8.74 6.00 17.96
N ALA A 137 7.47 6.26 17.67
CA ALA A 137 6.93 7.61 17.52
C ALA A 137 7.03 8.42 18.81
N LEU A 138 6.72 7.82 19.97
CA LEU A 138 6.86 8.47 21.27
C LEU A 138 8.32 8.77 21.61
N LEU A 139 9.24 7.85 21.31
CA LEU A 139 10.67 8.04 21.51
C LEU A 139 11.22 9.20 20.66
N LEU A 140 10.84 9.25 19.38
CA LEU A 140 11.19 10.35 18.48
C LEU A 140 10.64 11.68 18.99
N LEU A 141 9.39 11.73 19.42
CA LEU A 141 8.79 12.93 19.98
C LEU A 141 9.54 13.40 21.22
N ALA A 142 9.86 12.49 22.12
CA ALA A 142 10.65 12.80 23.33
C ALA A 142 12.06 13.34 22.99
N LEU A 143 12.71 12.74 21.98
CA LEU A 143 14.02 13.20 21.50
C LEU A 143 13.96 14.62 20.93
N VAL A 144 12.97 14.91 20.09
CA VAL A 144 12.75 16.24 19.50
C VAL A 144 12.47 17.28 20.60
N LEU A 145 11.59 16.95 21.54
CA LEU A 145 11.28 17.85 22.66
C LEU A 145 12.53 18.12 23.54
N ASN A 146 13.35 17.11 23.77
CA ASN A 146 14.60 17.28 24.52
C ASN A 146 15.61 18.16 23.75
N ALA A 147 15.75 17.97 22.44
CA ALA A 147 16.60 18.81 21.60
C ALA A 147 16.16 20.28 21.58
N LEU A 148 14.84 20.52 21.47
CA LEU A 148 14.28 21.88 21.53
C LEU A 148 14.55 22.55 22.89
N ARG A 149 14.37 21.81 24.00
CA ARG A 149 14.67 22.31 25.37
C ARG A 149 16.15 22.59 25.54
N ALA A 150 17.03 21.74 25.03
CA ALA A 150 18.48 21.95 25.08
C ALA A 150 18.88 23.21 24.27
N GLY A 151 18.33 23.39 23.09
CA GLY A 151 18.55 24.59 22.28
C GLY A 151 18.05 25.88 22.92
N ALA A 152 16.89 25.84 23.58
CA ALA A 152 16.38 27.00 24.33
C ALA A 152 17.31 27.38 25.50
N ARG A 153 17.76 26.39 26.27
CA ARG A 153 18.73 26.63 27.39
C ARG A 153 20.09 27.15 26.92
N ALA A 154 20.57 26.67 25.77
CA ALA A 154 21.82 27.17 25.18
C ALA A 154 21.72 28.65 24.80
N ARG A 155 20.62 29.05 24.16
CA ARG A 155 20.36 30.46 23.77
C ARG A 155 20.22 31.37 24.99
N GLU A 156 19.63 30.89 26.08
CA GLU A 156 19.49 31.65 27.32
C GLU A 156 20.86 31.92 27.97
N ARG A 157 21.72 30.91 28.05
CA ARG A 157 23.09 31.05 28.53
C ARG A 157 23.91 32.01 27.66
N GLU A 158 23.80 31.93 26.35
CA GLU A 158 24.48 32.81 25.41
C GLU A 158 24.09 34.28 25.63
N ARG A 159 22.80 34.55 25.90
CA ARG A 159 22.30 35.88 26.23
C ARG A 159 22.88 36.38 27.57
N GLU A 160 22.88 35.53 28.59
CA GLU A 160 23.44 35.88 29.88
C GLU A 160 24.95 36.21 29.79
N TYR A 161 25.70 35.40 29.01
CA TYR A 161 27.11 35.67 28.75
C TYR A 161 27.34 36.96 27.98
N SER A 162 26.53 37.24 26.96
CA SER A 162 26.67 38.47 26.17
C SER A 162 26.41 39.72 27.03
N VAL A 163 25.36 39.72 27.87
CA VAL A 163 25.05 40.81 28.78
C VAL A 163 26.15 40.99 29.81
N ALA A 164 26.71 39.89 30.35
CA ALA A 164 27.83 39.97 31.32
C ALA A 164 29.08 40.55 30.68
N LEU A 165 29.42 40.13 29.46
CA LEU A 165 30.56 40.66 28.69
C LEU A 165 30.36 42.15 28.35
N GLU A 166 29.16 42.55 27.94
CA GLU A 166 28.86 43.95 27.64
C GLU A 166 28.97 44.83 28.87
N ARG A 167 28.54 44.34 30.05
CA ARG A 167 28.66 45.03 31.30
C ARG A 167 30.15 45.15 31.73
N GLN A 168 30.95 44.10 31.58
CA GLN A 168 32.37 44.11 31.90
C GLN A 168 33.18 45.00 30.93
N ALA A 169 32.79 45.08 29.66
CA ALA A 169 33.43 45.95 28.68
C ALA A 169 33.14 47.44 28.87
N ASN A 170 31.98 47.80 29.44
CA ASN A 170 31.48 49.15 29.49
C ASN A 170 31.45 49.79 30.88
N PHE A 171 31.55 48.98 31.96
CA PHE A 171 31.47 49.46 33.32
C PHE A 171 32.69 49.00 34.17
N ASP A 172 33.10 49.84 35.09
CA ASP A 172 34.14 49.52 36.06
C ASP A 172 33.58 48.57 37.14
N PRO A 173 34.20 47.40 37.38
CA PRO A 173 33.66 46.39 38.29
C PRO A 173 33.68 46.81 39.79
N LEU A 174 34.48 47.80 40.13
CA LEU A 174 34.62 48.23 41.51
C LEU A 174 33.64 49.35 41.93
N THR A 175 33.38 50.25 40.99
CA THR A 175 32.51 51.43 41.20
C THR A 175 31.16 51.35 40.58
N GLY A 176 30.97 50.42 39.59
CA GLY A 176 29.72 50.29 38.82
C GLY A 176 29.48 51.45 37.86
N LEU A 177 30.41 52.37 37.73
CA LEU A 177 30.32 53.52 36.83
C LEU A 177 30.77 53.17 35.40
N PRO A 178 30.31 53.93 34.35
CA PRO A 178 30.84 53.77 33.01
C PRO A 178 32.38 53.88 33.03
N ASN A 179 33.02 52.93 32.37
CA ASN A 179 34.46 52.94 32.22
C ASN A 179 34.91 54.12 31.31
N ARG A 180 36.21 54.39 31.28
CA ARG A 180 36.77 55.54 30.56
C ARG A 180 36.38 55.56 29.05
N PRO A 181 36.38 54.46 28.31
CA PRO A 181 35.91 54.43 26.94
C PRO A 181 34.43 54.82 26.79
N LEU A 182 33.53 54.22 27.56
CA LEU A 182 32.09 54.49 27.48
C LEU A 182 31.77 55.94 27.90
N PHE A 183 32.38 56.41 28.95
CA PHE A 183 32.22 57.79 29.41
C PHE A 183 32.63 58.80 28.32
N ARG A 184 33.79 58.56 27.65
CA ARG A 184 34.28 59.40 26.55
C ARG A 184 33.31 59.41 25.37
N GLN A 185 32.81 58.26 24.96
CA GLN A 185 31.83 58.13 23.89
C GLN A 185 30.52 58.88 24.22
N GLN A 186 30.03 58.78 25.44
CA GLN A 186 28.81 59.51 25.87
C GLN A 186 29.03 61.02 25.89
N LEU A 187 30.18 61.47 26.34
CA LEU A 187 30.56 62.88 26.33
C LEU A 187 30.62 63.45 24.89
N GLU A 188 31.33 62.76 24.01
CA GLU A 188 31.41 63.15 22.59
C GLU A 188 30.01 63.22 21.91
N SER A 189 29.15 62.24 22.23
CA SER A 189 27.79 62.21 21.74
C SER A 189 26.88 63.30 22.30
N ALA A 190 27.15 63.74 23.55
CA ALA A 190 26.42 64.84 24.16
C ALA A 190 26.85 66.22 23.58
N ILE A 191 28.15 66.40 23.33
CA ILE A 191 28.69 67.60 22.68
C ILE A 191 28.20 67.74 21.25
N ALA A 192 28.12 66.64 20.48
CA ALA A 192 27.65 66.64 19.09
C ALA A 192 26.13 66.97 18.96
N ARG A 193 25.36 66.87 20.04
CA ARG A 193 23.91 67.18 20.08
C ARG A 193 23.60 68.54 20.64
N SER A 194 24.59 69.28 21.17
CA SER A 194 24.48 70.65 21.66
C SER A 194 24.79 71.64 20.56
#